data_dba1c471b94a2d09e115de6823f1256e
#
_entry.id   dba1c471b94a2d09e115de6823f1256e
#
_cell.length_a   1.000
_cell.length_b   1.000
_cell.length_c   1.000
_cell.angle_alpha   90.00
_cell.angle_beta   90.00
_cell.angle_gamma   90.00
#
_symmetry.space_group_name_H-M   'P 1'
#
loop_
_entity.id
_entity.type
_entity.pdbx_description
1 polymer ?
#
loop_
_entity_poly.entity_id
_entity_poly.type
_entity_poly.pdbx_seq_one_letter_code
_entity_poly.pdbx_strand_id
1 'polypeptide(L)'
;MILTEKGREFIACCLCTNCYLQLGTSDNPTNRLSTTNGYAPVLIRWNATAVENACCMTYDDSTKKLTNTNTFYFPDADGGDWGTVSHIFITSDSSTSGDNVLYIGALDTPVRIQNKTRPKFEAGALSITFTFNDGSN
;
A
#
# COMPACT_ATOMS: atom_id res chain seq x y z
N MET A 1 -1.93 -29.67 -3.32
CA MET A 1 -2.09 -28.96 -2.03
C MET A 1 -3.14 -27.88 -2.18
N ILE A 2 -4.04 -27.75 -1.22
CA ILE A 2 -5.06 -26.71 -1.21
C ILE A 2 -4.85 -25.85 0.03
N LEU A 3 -4.75 -24.54 -0.17
CA LEU A 3 -4.69 -23.61 0.96
C LEU A 3 -6.07 -23.47 1.61
N THR A 4 -6.10 -23.54 2.92
CA THR A 4 -7.29 -23.24 3.70
C THR A 4 -7.52 -21.73 3.76
N GLU A 5 -8.71 -21.31 4.23
CA GLU A 5 -8.98 -19.89 4.48
C GLU A 5 -7.92 -19.28 5.39
N LYS A 6 -7.57 -19.98 6.46
CA LYS A 6 -6.53 -19.51 7.39
C LYS A 6 -5.15 -19.43 6.74
N GLY A 7 -4.83 -20.35 5.83
CA GLY A 7 -3.57 -20.32 5.10
C GLY A 7 -3.51 -19.12 4.15
N ARG A 8 -4.61 -18.81 3.45
CA ARG A 8 -4.69 -17.65 2.57
C ARG A 8 -4.59 -16.34 3.36
N GLU A 9 -5.31 -16.26 4.49
CA GLU A 9 -5.24 -15.09 5.39
C GLU A 9 -3.83 -14.86 5.89
N PHE A 10 -3.13 -15.92 6.29
CA PHE A 10 -1.75 -15.84 6.78
C PHE A 10 -0.82 -15.28 5.69
N ILE A 11 -0.94 -15.75 4.45
CA ILE A 11 -0.11 -15.26 3.35
C ILE A 11 -0.39 -13.78 3.08
N ALA A 12 -1.67 -13.38 3.03
CA ALA A 12 -2.05 -11.99 2.84
C ALA A 12 -1.54 -11.11 3.99
N CYS A 13 -1.64 -11.59 5.23
CA CYS A 13 -1.13 -10.90 6.40
C CYS A 13 0.38 -10.69 6.34
N CYS A 14 1.13 -11.72 5.91
CA CYS A 14 2.58 -11.64 5.80
C CYS A 14 3.03 -10.56 4.81
N LEU A 15 2.26 -10.35 3.73
CA LEU A 15 2.60 -9.30 2.75
C LEU A 15 2.63 -7.91 3.39
N CYS A 16 1.74 -7.63 4.34
CA CYS A 16 1.57 -6.29 4.89
C CYS A 16 2.01 -6.15 6.35
N THR A 17 2.61 -7.18 6.95
CA THR A 17 3.13 -7.08 8.32
C THR A 17 4.44 -6.30 8.32
N ASN A 18 4.44 -5.11 8.91
CA ASN A 18 5.60 -4.22 8.98
C ASN A 18 6.14 -3.84 7.58
N CYS A 19 5.26 -3.74 6.61
CA CYS A 19 5.59 -3.25 5.28
C CYS A 19 5.32 -1.76 5.18
N TYR A 20 5.75 -1.16 4.06
CA TYR A 20 5.56 0.27 3.82
C TYR A 20 4.81 0.48 2.52
N LEU A 21 3.92 1.48 2.52
CA LEU A 21 3.25 1.95 1.32
C LEU A 21 4.03 3.12 0.74
N GLN A 22 4.37 3.03 -0.54
CA GLN A 22 5.08 4.07 -1.27
C GLN A 22 4.32 4.46 -2.53
N LEU A 23 4.60 5.66 -3.01
CA LEU A 23 4.00 6.20 -4.21
C LEU A 23 5.05 6.33 -5.31
N GLY A 24 4.60 6.24 -6.55
CA GLY A 24 5.47 6.41 -7.71
C GLY A 24 4.76 6.97 -8.91
N THR A 25 5.54 7.41 -9.88
CA THR A 25 5.04 8.06 -11.11
C THR A 25 4.85 7.08 -12.25
N SER A 26 5.30 5.85 -12.10
CA SER A 26 5.11 4.76 -13.07
C SER A 26 5.19 3.41 -12.34
N ASP A 27 5.06 2.31 -13.07
CA ASP A 27 5.22 0.95 -12.53
C ASP A 27 6.68 0.55 -12.33
N ASN A 28 7.63 1.40 -12.74
CA ASN A 28 9.04 1.12 -12.55
C ASN A 28 9.45 1.50 -11.11
N PRO A 29 10.02 0.57 -10.32
CA PRO A 29 10.45 0.86 -8.95
C PRO A 29 11.45 2.02 -8.83
N THR A 30 12.21 2.33 -9.89
CA THR A 30 13.14 3.47 -9.86
C THR A 30 12.41 4.81 -9.92
N ASN A 31 11.12 4.82 -10.26
CA ASN A 31 10.29 6.03 -10.32
C ASN A 31 9.45 6.20 -9.06
N ARG A 32 9.82 5.53 -7.95
CA ARG A 32 9.23 5.84 -6.65
C ARG A 32 9.64 7.24 -6.20
N LEU A 33 8.76 7.90 -5.46
CA LEU A 33 9.06 9.21 -4.91
C LEU A 33 10.23 9.10 -3.92
N SER A 34 11.14 10.06 -3.97
CA SER A 34 12.21 10.19 -2.99
C SER A 34 11.73 10.97 -1.75
N THR A 35 12.45 10.86 -0.64
CA THR A 35 12.10 11.54 0.61
C THR A 35 12.44 13.02 0.55
N THR A 36 11.81 13.75 -0.37
CA THR A 36 11.94 15.19 -0.54
C THR A 36 10.56 15.85 -0.43
N ASN A 37 10.52 17.13 -0.18
CA ASN A 37 9.27 17.90 -0.11
C ASN A 37 8.25 17.30 0.87
N GLY A 38 8.72 16.79 2.00
CA GLY A 38 7.86 16.23 3.04
C GLY A 38 7.41 14.79 2.80
N TYR A 39 7.71 14.18 1.66
CA TYR A 39 7.31 12.81 1.40
C TYR A 39 8.04 11.80 2.29
N ALA A 40 7.31 10.85 2.81
CA ALA A 40 7.85 9.67 3.48
C ALA A 40 6.95 8.46 3.26
N PRO A 41 7.52 7.25 3.11
CA PRO A 41 6.72 6.03 3.08
C PRO A 41 5.90 5.86 4.36
N VAL A 42 4.74 5.19 4.23
CA VAL A 42 3.81 4.99 5.34
C VAL A 42 3.88 3.54 5.81
N LEU A 43 4.10 3.34 7.12
CA LEU A 43 4.12 2.00 7.70
C LEU A 43 2.73 1.39 7.67
N ILE A 44 2.63 0.16 7.15
CA ILE A 44 1.40 -0.63 7.13
C ILE A 44 1.51 -1.72 8.19
N ARG A 45 0.42 -1.94 8.92
CA ARG A 45 0.33 -3.03 9.88
C ARG A 45 -0.84 -3.93 9.53
N TRP A 46 -0.66 -5.24 9.69
CA TRP A 46 -1.78 -6.15 9.70
C TRP A 46 -2.51 -6.00 11.03
N ASN A 47 -3.80 -5.68 10.95
CA ASN A 47 -4.64 -5.68 12.13
C ASN A 47 -6.11 -5.71 11.68
N ALA A 48 -6.85 -6.72 12.14
CA ALA A 48 -8.27 -6.85 11.85
C ALA A 48 -9.09 -5.74 12.53
N THR A 49 -8.57 -5.14 13.60
CA THR A 49 -9.21 -4.04 14.32
C THR A 49 -8.42 -2.76 14.04
N ALA A 50 -9.11 -1.72 13.60
CA ALA A 50 -8.47 -0.42 13.38
C ALA A 50 -7.90 0.12 14.69
N VAL A 51 -6.63 0.49 14.64
CA VAL A 51 -5.93 1.15 15.75
C VAL A 51 -5.74 2.60 15.37
N GLU A 52 -6.04 3.50 16.31
CA GLU A 52 -5.90 4.93 16.08
C GLU A 52 -4.49 5.28 15.61
N ASN A 53 -4.41 6.10 14.56
CA ASN A 53 -3.17 6.58 13.96
C ASN A 53 -2.28 5.47 13.35
N ALA A 54 -2.83 4.28 13.12
CA ALA A 54 -2.13 3.20 12.44
C ALA A 54 -2.79 2.89 11.10
N CYS A 55 -1.97 2.51 10.13
CA CYS A 55 -2.45 2.08 8.82
C CYS A 55 -2.68 0.58 8.86
N CYS A 56 -3.94 0.16 8.96
CA CYS A 56 -4.31 -1.23 9.13
C CYS A 56 -4.97 -1.79 7.87
N MET A 57 -4.71 -3.06 7.59
CA MET A 57 -5.29 -3.77 6.45
C MET A 57 -6.09 -4.97 6.95
N THR A 58 -7.15 -5.32 6.23
CA THR A 58 -8.00 -6.48 6.52
C THR A 58 -8.17 -7.33 5.29
N TYR A 59 -8.07 -8.66 5.46
CA TYR A 59 -8.25 -9.63 4.37
C TYR A 59 -9.67 -10.20 4.40
N ASP A 60 -10.32 -10.23 3.24
CA ASP A 60 -11.61 -10.89 3.01
C ASP A 60 -11.40 -12.09 2.09
N ASP A 61 -11.56 -13.29 2.63
CA ASP A 61 -11.34 -14.52 1.86
C ASP A 61 -12.43 -14.77 0.81
N SER A 62 -13.62 -14.22 0.97
CA SER A 62 -14.69 -14.40 -0.02
C SER A 62 -14.36 -13.66 -1.33
N THR A 63 -13.70 -12.51 -1.24
CA THR A 63 -13.30 -11.72 -2.40
C THR A 63 -11.82 -11.85 -2.74
N LYS A 64 -11.03 -12.52 -1.88
CA LYS A 64 -9.56 -12.63 -1.99
C LYS A 64 -8.90 -11.27 -2.01
N LYS A 65 -9.46 -10.31 -1.28
CA LYS A 65 -8.96 -8.92 -1.25
C LYS A 65 -8.42 -8.53 0.11
N LEU A 66 -7.32 -7.79 0.09
CA LEU A 66 -6.76 -7.09 1.22
C LEU A 66 -7.05 -5.61 1.05
N THR A 67 -7.78 -5.00 1.99
CA THR A 67 -8.17 -3.60 1.91
C THR A 67 -7.77 -2.85 3.18
N ASN A 68 -7.60 -1.53 3.06
CA ASN A 68 -7.31 -0.72 4.24
C ASN A 68 -8.55 -0.58 5.13
N THR A 69 -8.36 -0.89 6.41
CA THR A 69 -9.42 -0.86 7.42
C THR A 69 -9.80 0.57 7.78
N ASN A 70 -8.81 1.46 7.77
CA ASN A 70 -8.97 2.88 8.09
C ASN A 70 -8.35 3.74 7.00
N THR A 71 -8.55 5.05 7.08
CA THR A 71 -7.94 5.99 6.15
C THR A 71 -6.43 6.02 6.36
N PHE A 72 -5.67 5.85 5.26
CA PHE A 72 -4.21 5.99 5.27
C PHE A 72 -3.84 7.41 4.88
N TYR A 73 -3.06 8.07 5.73
CA TYR A 73 -2.57 9.42 5.47
C TYR A 73 -1.08 9.39 5.19
N PHE A 74 -0.68 10.10 4.14
CA PHE A 74 0.71 10.44 3.94
C PHE A 74 1.01 11.77 4.66
N PRO A 75 2.30 12.09 4.89
CA PRO A 75 2.66 13.42 5.37
C PRO A 75 2.20 14.52 4.40
N ASP A 76 2.11 15.75 4.88
CA ASP A 76 1.83 16.89 4.02
C ASP A 76 2.96 17.08 3.02
N ALA A 77 2.62 17.35 1.76
CA ALA A 77 3.59 17.85 0.79
C ALA A 77 4.02 19.25 1.25
N ASP A 78 5.30 19.45 1.45
CA ASP A 78 5.84 20.72 1.94
C ASP A 78 7.19 21.00 1.31
N GLY A 79 7.36 22.23 0.85
CA GLY A 79 8.57 22.66 0.16
C GLY A 79 8.52 22.47 -1.36
N GLY A 80 7.48 21.85 -1.88
CA GLY A 80 7.27 21.63 -3.31
C GLY A 80 6.24 20.56 -3.60
N ASP A 81 5.84 20.46 -4.86
CA ASP A 81 4.91 19.44 -5.32
C ASP A 81 5.58 18.07 -5.36
N TRP A 82 4.80 16.99 -5.20
CA TRP A 82 5.29 15.63 -5.45
C TRP A 82 5.13 15.21 -6.92
N GLY A 83 4.32 15.95 -7.67
CA GLY A 83 4.01 15.64 -9.06
C GLY A 83 2.80 14.73 -9.20
N THR A 84 2.68 14.07 -10.36
CA THR A 84 1.56 13.17 -10.65
C THR A 84 1.92 11.74 -10.27
N VAL A 85 1.17 11.18 -9.32
CA VAL A 85 1.35 9.82 -8.82
C VAL A 85 0.35 8.91 -9.53
N SER A 86 0.83 7.81 -10.09
CA SER A 86 0.00 6.85 -10.83
C SER A 86 0.03 5.44 -10.24
N HIS A 87 1.01 5.13 -9.39
CA HIS A 87 1.22 3.78 -8.88
C HIS A 87 1.52 3.78 -7.39
N ILE A 88 1.20 2.66 -6.76
CA ILE A 88 1.57 2.37 -5.37
C ILE A 88 2.53 1.19 -5.35
N PHE A 89 3.37 1.16 -4.33
CA PHE A 89 4.32 0.08 -4.08
C PHE A 89 4.20 -0.35 -2.62
N ILE A 90 4.19 -1.66 -2.39
CA ILE A 90 4.35 -2.17 -1.03
C ILE A 90 5.77 -2.71 -0.94
N THR A 91 6.51 -2.24 0.05
CA THR A 91 7.94 -2.55 0.20
C THR A 91 8.22 -3.17 1.56
N SER A 92 9.32 -3.94 1.64
CA SER A 92 9.70 -4.63 2.86
C SER A 92 10.38 -3.72 3.88
N ASP A 93 10.86 -2.56 3.46
CA ASP A 93 11.44 -1.54 4.33
C ASP A 93 11.13 -0.15 3.80
N SER A 94 11.55 0.87 4.52
CA SER A 94 11.25 2.28 4.19
C SER A 94 12.16 2.89 3.13
N SER A 95 13.11 2.14 2.57
CA SER A 95 13.97 2.66 1.52
C SER A 95 13.16 2.96 0.26
N THR A 96 13.38 4.13 -0.34
CA THR A 96 12.71 4.53 -1.58
C THR A 96 13.46 4.05 -2.82
N SER A 97 14.49 3.26 -2.65
CA SER A 97 15.29 2.68 -3.73
C SER A 97 15.70 1.26 -3.37
N GLY A 98 16.24 0.55 -4.33
CA GLY A 98 16.74 -0.80 -4.11
C GLY A 98 15.69 -1.88 -4.37
N ASP A 99 16.06 -3.13 -4.08
CA ASP A 99 15.27 -4.33 -4.38
C ASP A 99 14.46 -4.73 -3.16
N ASN A 100 13.48 -3.91 -2.80
CA ASN A 100 12.61 -4.12 -1.64
C ASN A 100 11.12 -4.13 -1.99
N VAL A 101 10.76 -4.13 -3.27
CA VAL A 101 9.38 -4.05 -3.71
C VAL A 101 8.72 -5.43 -3.68
N LEU A 102 7.60 -5.54 -2.97
CA LEU A 102 6.82 -6.76 -2.84
C LEU A 102 5.58 -6.75 -3.75
N TYR A 103 5.01 -5.57 -3.99
CA TYR A 103 3.79 -5.43 -4.79
C TYR A 103 3.79 -4.08 -5.50
N ILE A 104 3.30 -4.07 -6.74
CA ILE A 104 3.12 -2.86 -7.55
C ILE A 104 1.67 -2.82 -8.01
N GLY A 105 1.00 -1.71 -7.77
CA GLY A 105 -0.38 -1.53 -8.22
C GLY A 105 -0.59 -0.17 -8.85
N ALA A 106 -1.45 -0.12 -9.88
CA ALA A 106 -1.85 1.12 -10.51
C ALA A 106 -3.01 1.75 -9.76
N LEU A 107 -3.03 3.07 -9.64
CA LEU A 107 -4.21 3.81 -9.21
C LEU A 107 -5.24 3.82 -10.34
N ASP A 108 -6.52 3.80 -9.98
CA ASP A 108 -7.60 3.91 -10.99
C ASP A 108 -7.48 5.22 -11.78
N THR A 109 -7.10 6.29 -11.10
CA THR A 109 -6.88 7.60 -11.70
C THR A 109 -5.61 8.20 -11.12
N PRO A 110 -4.65 8.65 -11.97
CA PRO A 110 -3.47 9.36 -11.48
C PRO A 110 -3.88 10.62 -10.72
N VAL A 111 -3.12 10.94 -9.68
CA VAL A 111 -3.40 12.08 -8.81
C VAL A 111 -2.20 13.01 -8.77
N ARG A 112 -2.43 14.29 -9.04
CA ARG A 112 -1.40 15.31 -8.86
C ARG A 112 -1.38 15.77 -7.40
N ILE A 113 -0.22 15.65 -6.77
CA ILE A 113 -0.04 16.05 -5.37
C ILE A 113 0.74 17.34 -5.32
N GLN A 114 0.03 18.40 -4.95
CA GLN A 114 0.57 19.76 -4.89
C GLN A 114 1.11 20.08 -3.50
N ASN A 115 2.02 21.04 -3.46
CA ASN A 115 2.54 21.59 -2.21
C ASN A 115 1.39 22.00 -1.28
N LYS A 116 1.56 21.73 0.02
CA LYS A 116 0.59 22.04 1.08
C LYS A 116 -0.67 21.15 1.06
N THR A 117 -0.66 20.03 0.34
CA THR A 117 -1.74 19.04 0.39
C THR A 117 -1.28 17.78 1.11
N ARG A 118 -2.23 17.08 1.70
CA ARG A 118 -2.00 15.82 2.40
C ARG A 118 -2.73 14.69 1.68
N PRO A 119 -2.01 13.83 0.94
CA PRO A 119 -2.64 12.71 0.26
C PRO A 119 -3.18 11.68 1.25
N LYS A 120 -4.29 11.04 0.88
CA LYS A 120 -4.89 9.98 1.68
C LYS A 120 -5.55 8.93 0.81
N PHE A 121 -5.68 7.73 1.36
CA PHE A 121 -6.55 6.68 0.86
C PHE A 121 -7.67 6.46 1.88
N GLU A 122 -8.91 6.73 1.49
CA GLU A 122 -10.06 6.47 2.35
C GLU A 122 -10.15 4.99 2.70
N ALA A 123 -10.78 4.65 3.82
CA ALA A 123 -11.00 3.26 4.21
C ALA A 123 -11.66 2.48 3.07
N GLY A 124 -11.08 1.34 2.71
CA GLY A 124 -11.54 0.51 1.59
C GLY A 124 -11.08 0.96 0.21
N ALA A 125 -10.44 2.12 0.07
CA ALA A 125 -10.01 2.63 -1.23
C ALA A 125 -8.77 1.93 -1.76
N LEU A 126 -7.90 1.45 -0.87
CA LEU A 126 -6.71 0.69 -1.24
C LEU A 126 -7.05 -0.79 -1.22
N SER A 127 -6.92 -1.46 -2.36
CA SER A 127 -7.34 -2.86 -2.49
C SER A 127 -6.30 -3.66 -3.26
N ILE A 128 -5.90 -4.80 -2.70
CA ILE A 128 -5.01 -5.76 -3.34
C ILE A 128 -5.77 -7.06 -3.49
N THR A 129 -5.88 -7.56 -4.72
CA THR A 129 -6.53 -8.83 -5.00
C THR A 129 -5.49 -9.91 -5.16
N PHE A 130 -5.69 -11.03 -4.45
CA PHE A 130 -4.82 -12.19 -4.57
C PHE A 130 -5.42 -13.23 -5.49
N THR A 131 -4.58 -13.88 -6.28
CA THR A 131 -4.94 -15.07 -7.04
C THR A 131 -4.11 -16.23 -6.52
N PHE A 132 -4.79 -17.24 -5.97
CA PHE A 132 -4.12 -18.40 -5.42
C PHE A 132 -4.23 -19.57 -6.41
N ASN A 133 -3.09 -20.09 -6.86
CA ASN A 133 -3.03 -21.22 -7.79
C ASN A 133 -2.92 -22.55 -7.02
N ASP A 134 -3.83 -22.76 -6.08
CA ASP A 134 -3.85 -23.93 -5.20
C ASP A 134 -5.14 -24.74 -5.32
N GLY A 135 -6.00 -24.38 -6.28
CA GLY A 135 -7.31 -25.00 -6.45
C GLY A 135 -8.44 -24.42 -5.61
N SER A 136 -8.18 -23.32 -4.90
CA SER A 136 -9.16 -22.67 -4.01
C SER A 136 -9.94 -21.52 -4.65
N ASN A 137 -9.70 -21.23 -5.89
CA ASN A 137 -10.41 -20.18 -6.63
C ASN A 137 -11.74 -20.67 -7.20
#